data_d944544708e4d1c31d88bf78d3af3dd9
#
_entry.id   d944544708e4d1c31d88bf78d3af3dd9
#
_cell.length_a   1.000
_cell.length_b   1.000
_cell.length_c   1.000
_cell.angle_alpha   90.00
_cell.angle_beta   90.00
_cell.angle_gamma   90.00
#
_symmetry.space_group_name_H-M   'P 1'
#
loop_
_entity.id
_entity.type
_entity.pdbx_description
1 polymer ?
#
loop_
_entity_poly.entity_id
_entity_poly.type
_entity_poly.pdbx_seq_one_letter_code
_entity_poly.pdbx_strand_id
1 'polypeptide(L)'
;MSARAGRLGIGIIGAGHVGPILGAALAGAGHAIIGISAVSDESRDRAEAILPSAPILDIPVIVERSELVILAVPDAELPALVEGLAATSSWRAGQLVLHTAAGFGTAVLAPAQALGAIPLAIHPAMDFTGTSIDIGRLGETWFAVTAPVPVQPIGQALVVEMGGEPVIVAENDRAAYAEAIEIATAFSRSIVAQATGILSEIGVEHPGGFLSSLVRSSVDNALRETSRPESIEPLDGEDF
;
A
#
# COMPACT_ATOMS: atom_id res chain seq x y z
N MET A 1 -7.90 33.66 -10.04
CA MET A 1 -6.83 32.82 -9.56
C MET A 1 -7.46 31.83 -8.57
N SER A 2 -7.75 30.63 -9.03
CA SER A 2 -8.28 29.56 -8.15
C SER A 2 -7.19 29.19 -7.14
N ALA A 3 -7.47 29.34 -5.85
CA ALA A 3 -6.59 28.83 -4.81
C ALA A 3 -6.46 27.31 -5.04
N ARG A 4 -5.27 26.83 -5.41
CA ARG A 4 -4.96 25.41 -5.41
C ARG A 4 -5.18 24.94 -3.98
N ALA A 5 -6.11 24.00 -3.78
CA ALA A 5 -6.26 23.28 -2.52
C ALA A 5 -4.87 22.85 -2.03
N GLY A 6 -4.59 23.04 -0.74
CA GLY A 6 -3.26 22.91 -0.17
C GLY A 6 -2.62 21.56 -0.53
N ARG A 7 -1.55 21.58 -1.29
CA ARG A 7 -0.73 20.42 -1.60
C ARG A 7 0.21 20.19 -0.43
N LEU A 8 0.30 18.92 0.02
CA LEU A 8 1.10 18.56 1.18
C LEU A 8 2.59 18.45 0.83
N GLY A 9 3.45 18.80 1.78
CA GLY A 9 4.84 18.38 1.82
C GLY A 9 4.94 16.95 2.35
N ILE A 10 5.38 16.00 1.52
CA ILE A 10 5.39 14.56 1.81
C ILE A 10 6.80 14.08 2.04
N GLY A 11 7.03 13.45 3.19
CA GLY A 11 8.24 12.70 3.50
C GLY A 11 8.00 11.21 3.44
N ILE A 12 8.98 10.46 2.95
CA ILE A 12 8.86 9.00 2.78
C ILE A 12 9.97 8.32 3.59
N ILE A 13 9.58 7.45 4.49
CA ILE A 13 10.52 6.61 5.24
C ILE A 13 10.43 5.19 4.69
N GLY A 14 11.51 4.78 4.00
CA GLY A 14 11.63 3.49 3.33
C GLY A 14 11.54 3.58 1.81
N ALA A 15 12.67 3.35 1.14
CA ALA A 15 12.81 3.28 -0.32
C ALA A 15 12.80 1.82 -0.82
N GLY A 16 11.93 0.99 -0.23
CA GLY A 16 11.60 -0.35 -0.71
C GLY A 16 10.74 -0.30 -1.97
N HIS A 17 9.98 -1.37 -2.23
CA HIS A 17 9.17 -1.46 -3.44
C HIS A 17 7.95 -0.52 -3.43
N VAL A 18 7.42 -0.16 -2.26
CA VAL A 18 6.17 0.59 -2.09
C VAL A 18 6.39 2.09 -2.00
N GLY A 19 7.29 2.54 -1.11
CA GLY A 19 7.47 3.96 -0.78
C GLY A 19 7.69 4.87 -1.98
N PRO A 20 8.68 4.59 -2.85
CA PRO A 20 8.94 5.40 -4.04
C PRO A 20 7.76 5.46 -5.01
N ILE A 21 7.00 4.36 -5.18
CA ILE A 21 5.85 4.28 -6.09
C ILE A 21 4.71 5.18 -5.60
N LEU A 22 4.34 5.08 -4.31
CA LEU A 22 3.30 5.95 -3.73
C LEU A 22 3.74 7.42 -3.76
N GLY A 23 5.02 7.69 -3.48
CA GLY A 23 5.60 9.02 -3.60
C GLY A 23 5.50 9.59 -5.01
N ALA A 24 5.81 8.79 -6.03
CA ALA A 24 5.71 9.20 -7.43
C ALA A 24 4.25 9.47 -7.85
N ALA A 25 3.30 8.65 -7.42
CA ALA A 25 1.88 8.87 -7.68
C ALA A 25 1.39 10.18 -7.05
N LEU A 26 1.73 10.44 -5.79
CA LEU A 26 1.36 11.68 -5.09
C LEU A 26 2.07 12.91 -5.68
N ALA A 27 3.33 12.77 -6.11
CA ALA A 27 4.02 13.83 -6.86
C ALA A 27 3.31 14.14 -8.18
N GLY A 28 2.85 13.10 -8.90
CA GLY A 28 2.03 13.24 -10.11
C GLY A 28 0.71 13.95 -9.86
N ALA A 29 0.10 13.74 -8.69
CA ALA A 29 -1.07 14.48 -8.22
C ALA A 29 -0.76 15.93 -7.79
N GLY A 30 0.53 16.31 -7.74
CA GLY A 30 1.01 17.69 -7.49
C GLY A 30 1.42 17.95 -6.04
N HIS A 31 1.57 16.96 -5.20
CA HIS A 31 2.21 17.09 -3.88
C HIS A 31 3.73 17.32 -4.01
N ALA A 32 4.32 17.94 -2.99
CA ALA A 32 5.76 18.16 -2.95
C ALA A 32 6.45 17.01 -2.18
N ILE A 33 7.39 16.28 -2.80
CA ILE A 33 8.18 15.30 -2.07
C ILE A 33 9.34 16.02 -1.39
N ILE A 34 9.30 16.05 -0.06
CA ILE A 34 10.31 16.73 0.79
C ILE A 34 11.60 15.93 0.82
N GLY A 35 11.47 14.60 0.86
CA GLY A 35 12.61 13.68 0.83
C GLY A 35 12.19 12.25 1.07
N ILE A 36 13.12 11.35 0.84
CA ILE A 36 12.96 9.90 1.05
C ILE A 36 14.15 9.35 1.82
N SER A 37 13.93 8.41 2.74
CA SER A 37 15.03 7.70 3.38
C SER A 37 15.38 6.41 2.64
N ALA A 38 16.67 6.18 2.41
CA ALA A 38 17.17 4.98 1.76
C ALA A 38 18.47 4.54 2.48
N VAL A 39 18.56 3.27 2.87
CA VAL A 39 19.68 2.75 3.67
C VAL A 39 20.67 1.97 2.80
N SER A 40 20.20 1.03 1.97
CA SER A 40 21.03 0.22 1.08
C SER A 40 21.26 0.90 -0.28
N ASP A 41 22.32 0.51 -0.99
CA ASP A 41 22.59 1.00 -2.35
C ASP A 41 21.39 0.68 -3.29
N GLU A 42 20.83 -0.53 -3.20
CA GLU A 42 19.64 -0.92 -3.98
C GLU A 42 18.43 -0.01 -3.70
N SER A 43 18.21 0.39 -2.44
CA SER A 43 17.14 1.32 -2.10
C SER A 43 17.39 2.73 -2.60
N ARG A 44 18.67 3.17 -2.64
CA ARG A 44 19.07 4.46 -3.22
C ARG A 44 18.85 4.48 -4.72
N ASP A 45 19.32 3.45 -5.43
CA ASP A 45 19.12 3.31 -6.87
C ASP A 45 17.64 3.34 -7.24
N ARG A 46 16.80 2.66 -6.45
CA ARG A 46 15.35 2.66 -6.66
C ARG A 46 14.71 4.03 -6.42
N ALA A 47 15.13 4.72 -5.34
CA ALA A 47 14.67 6.07 -5.07
C ALA A 47 15.03 7.03 -6.20
N GLU A 48 16.26 6.99 -6.70
CA GLU A 48 16.73 7.81 -7.82
C GLU A 48 16.00 7.48 -9.13
N ALA A 49 15.75 6.21 -9.40
CA ALA A 49 15.04 5.78 -10.62
C ALA A 49 13.58 6.22 -10.65
N ILE A 50 12.87 6.17 -9.50
CA ILE A 50 11.42 6.43 -9.41
C ILE A 50 11.12 7.88 -9.02
N LEU A 51 11.93 8.48 -8.15
CA LEU A 51 11.78 9.83 -7.61
C LEU A 51 13.06 10.66 -7.80
N PRO A 52 13.53 10.90 -9.03
CA PRO A 52 14.83 11.51 -9.30
C PRO A 52 14.98 12.93 -8.73
N SER A 53 13.88 13.60 -8.44
CA SER A 53 13.88 14.96 -7.86
C SER A 53 13.77 14.97 -6.33
N ALA A 54 13.57 13.83 -5.67
CA ALA A 54 13.44 13.76 -4.23
C ALA A 54 14.82 13.59 -3.59
N PRO A 55 15.24 14.46 -2.66
CA PRO A 55 16.50 14.28 -1.98
C PRO A 55 16.45 13.07 -1.02
N ILE A 56 17.54 12.32 -0.93
CA ILE A 56 17.72 11.30 0.10
C ILE A 56 18.14 12.01 1.37
N LEU A 57 17.36 11.86 2.44
CA LEU A 57 17.54 12.56 3.71
C LEU A 57 17.48 11.59 4.89
N ASP A 58 18.05 12.01 6.01
CA ASP A 58 17.92 11.32 7.29
C ASP A 58 16.47 11.39 7.84
N ILE A 59 16.03 10.32 8.48
CA ILE A 59 14.65 10.17 8.97
C ILE A 59 14.19 11.36 9.84
N PRO A 60 14.98 11.86 10.84
CA PRO A 60 14.55 13.01 11.64
C PRO A 60 14.29 14.27 10.80
N VAL A 61 15.11 14.52 9.78
CA VAL A 61 14.96 15.66 8.88
C VAL A 61 13.67 15.53 8.03
N ILE A 62 13.38 14.32 7.57
CA ILE A 62 12.14 14.01 6.84
C ILE A 62 10.93 14.31 7.72
N VAL A 63 10.91 13.77 8.94
CA VAL A 63 9.78 13.96 9.87
C VAL A 63 9.60 15.42 10.23
N GLU A 64 10.68 16.16 10.52
CA GLU A 64 10.63 17.57 10.86
C GLU A 64 10.01 18.44 9.76
N ARG A 65 10.30 18.14 8.49
CA ARG A 65 9.95 19.02 7.35
C ARG A 65 8.66 18.66 6.65
N SER A 66 8.04 17.52 6.97
CA SER A 66 6.90 16.99 6.24
C SER A 66 5.57 17.26 6.94
N GLU A 67 4.52 17.53 6.16
CA GLU A 67 3.13 17.61 6.63
C GLU A 67 2.48 16.23 6.65
N LEU A 68 2.87 15.35 5.71
CA LEU A 68 2.51 13.94 5.66
C LEU A 68 3.80 13.11 5.67
N VAL A 69 3.90 12.16 6.58
CA VAL A 69 4.99 11.16 6.61
C VAL A 69 4.43 9.81 6.23
N ILE A 70 4.99 9.19 5.18
CA ILE A 70 4.66 7.83 4.74
C ILE A 70 5.72 6.87 5.30
N LEU A 71 5.28 5.90 6.10
CA LEU A 71 6.10 4.82 6.65
C LEU A 71 5.92 3.57 5.78
N ALA A 72 6.85 3.36 4.83
CA ALA A 72 6.88 2.23 3.92
C ALA A 72 8.04 1.28 4.25
N VAL A 73 8.11 0.88 5.50
CA VAL A 73 9.10 -0.05 6.06
C VAL A 73 8.48 -1.44 6.24
N PRO A 74 9.29 -2.50 6.41
CA PRO A 74 8.79 -3.82 6.76
C PRO A 74 7.91 -3.79 8.02
N ASP A 75 6.83 -4.60 8.01
CA ASP A 75 5.84 -4.64 9.10
C ASP A 75 6.51 -4.87 10.48
N ALA A 76 7.53 -5.72 10.53
CA ALA A 76 8.26 -6.01 11.76
C ALA A 76 9.05 -4.81 12.32
N GLU A 77 9.43 -3.86 11.49
CA GLU A 77 10.21 -2.67 11.89
C GLU A 77 9.31 -1.48 12.27
N LEU A 78 8.06 -1.47 11.82
CA LEU A 78 7.15 -0.35 11.99
C LEU A 78 6.93 0.06 13.46
N PRO A 79 6.65 -0.85 14.41
CA PRO A 79 6.43 -0.46 15.81
C PRO A 79 7.66 0.22 16.42
N ALA A 80 8.85 -0.37 16.26
CA ALA A 80 10.09 0.16 16.81
C ALA A 80 10.46 1.54 16.22
N LEU A 81 10.20 1.74 14.93
CA LEU A 81 10.40 3.03 14.26
C LEU A 81 9.49 4.11 14.85
N VAL A 82 8.20 3.81 15.01
CA VAL A 82 7.22 4.77 15.56
C VAL A 82 7.55 5.14 17.00
N GLU A 83 7.87 4.15 17.84
CA GLU A 83 8.29 4.35 19.23
C GLU A 83 9.60 5.15 19.32
N GLY A 84 10.61 4.84 18.52
CA GLY A 84 11.88 5.54 18.51
C GLY A 84 11.74 7.01 18.14
N LEU A 85 10.91 7.32 17.14
CA LEU A 85 10.60 8.71 16.77
C LEU A 85 9.76 9.44 17.83
N ALA A 86 8.87 8.74 18.51
CA ALA A 86 8.12 9.31 19.62
C ALA A 86 9.02 9.61 20.84
N ALA A 87 9.94 8.71 21.19
CA ALA A 87 10.89 8.90 22.28
C ALA A 87 11.79 10.13 22.09
N THR A 88 12.10 10.49 20.83
CA THR A 88 12.86 11.71 20.49
C THR A 88 11.96 12.93 20.25
N SER A 89 10.65 12.83 20.51
CA SER A 89 9.66 13.89 20.26
C SER A 89 9.70 14.45 18.84
N SER A 90 9.99 13.59 17.86
CA SER A 90 10.10 14.00 16.47
C SER A 90 8.74 14.29 15.81
N TRP A 91 7.65 13.69 16.30
CA TRP A 91 6.31 13.89 15.76
C TRP A 91 5.74 15.26 16.10
N ARG A 92 4.94 15.83 15.21
CA ARG A 92 4.34 17.15 15.39
C ARG A 92 2.81 17.08 15.46
N ALA A 93 2.21 17.92 16.29
CA ALA A 93 0.76 18.05 16.34
C ALA A 93 0.18 18.47 14.96
N GLY A 94 -0.86 17.77 14.53
CA GLY A 94 -1.49 17.96 13.22
C GLY A 94 -0.78 17.34 12.04
N GLN A 95 0.40 16.73 12.21
CA GLN A 95 1.12 16.01 11.17
C GLN A 95 0.39 14.71 10.81
N LEU A 96 0.15 14.47 9.54
CA LEU A 96 -0.38 13.20 9.05
C LEU A 96 0.72 12.14 9.06
N VAL A 97 0.44 11.00 9.66
CA VAL A 97 1.36 9.84 9.67
C VAL A 97 0.64 8.64 9.09
N LEU A 98 1.11 8.18 7.95
CA LEU A 98 0.56 7.08 7.18
C LEU A 98 1.53 5.91 7.17
N HIS A 99 1.07 4.69 7.42
CA HIS A 99 1.84 3.48 7.15
C HIS A 99 1.16 2.58 6.12
N THR A 100 1.96 1.71 5.50
CA THR A 100 1.50 0.82 4.42
C THR A 100 1.40 -0.65 4.83
N ALA A 101 1.58 -0.97 6.10
CA ALA A 101 1.51 -2.35 6.60
C ALA A 101 0.09 -2.92 6.54
N ALA A 102 -0.05 -4.15 6.04
CA ALA A 102 -1.36 -4.80 5.89
C ALA A 102 -2.00 -5.15 7.23
N GLY A 103 -1.22 -5.72 8.15
CA GLY A 103 -1.70 -6.30 9.40
C GLY A 103 -1.94 -5.29 10.53
N PHE A 104 -1.51 -4.05 10.35
CA PHE A 104 -1.68 -3.01 11.36
C PHE A 104 -2.77 -2.02 10.96
N GLY A 105 -3.58 -1.63 11.95
CA GLY A 105 -4.44 -0.46 11.86
C GLY A 105 -3.73 0.79 12.38
N THR A 106 -4.48 1.76 12.86
CA THR A 106 -3.92 3.01 13.41
C THR A 106 -3.35 2.86 14.81
N ALA A 107 -3.66 1.78 15.52
CA ALA A 107 -3.19 1.54 16.90
C ALA A 107 -1.66 1.49 17.00
N VAL A 108 -0.95 0.99 15.97
CA VAL A 108 0.52 0.98 15.93
C VAL A 108 1.12 2.39 15.95
N LEU A 109 0.36 3.40 15.53
CA LEU A 109 0.74 4.81 15.55
C LEU A 109 0.37 5.54 16.83
N ALA A 110 -0.13 4.83 17.87
CA ALA A 110 -0.51 5.45 19.16
C ALA A 110 0.62 6.30 19.80
N PRO A 111 1.91 5.93 19.75
CA PRO A 111 3.00 6.78 20.25
C PRO A 111 3.10 8.13 19.51
N ALA A 112 2.89 8.16 18.20
CA ALA A 112 2.85 9.39 17.41
C ALA A 112 1.59 10.21 17.72
N GLN A 113 0.45 9.53 17.84
CA GLN A 113 -0.82 10.15 18.17
C GLN A 113 -0.80 10.82 19.56
N ALA A 114 -0.10 10.25 20.53
CA ALA A 114 0.09 10.85 21.84
C ALA A 114 0.82 12.21 21.77
N LEU A 115 1.59 12.46 20.74
CA LEU A 115 2.25 13.75 20.42
C LEU A 115 1.42 14.64 19.50
N GLY A 116 0.16 14.25 19.19
CA GLY A 116 -0.78 15.01 18.40
C GLY A 116 -0.73 14.76 16.88
N ALA A 117 -0.02 13.74 16.43
CA ALA A 117 -0.05 13.32 15.02
C ALA A 117 -1.40 12.68 14.67
N ILE A 118 -1.78 12.73 13.42
CA ILE A 118 -3.03 12.20 12.87
C ILE A 118 -2.73 10.87 12.16
N PRO A 119 -3.19 9.73 12.69
CA PRO A 119 -2.82 8.42 12.19
C PRO A 119 -3.67 8.00 10.98
N LEU A 120 -3.01 7.35 10.01
CA LEU A 120 -3.59 6.73 8.82
C LEU A 120 -2.92 5.37 8.58
N ALA A 121 -3.70 4.34 8.30
CA ALA A 121 -3.22 3.06 7.78
C ALA A 121 -3.80 2.86 6.39
N ILE A 122 -2.97 2.87 5.35
CA ILE A 122 -3.39 2.74 3.95
C ILE A 122 -2.52 1.68 3.28
N HIS A 123 -3.07 0.51 3.05
CA HIS A 123 -2.38 -0.61 2.41
C HIS A 123 -2.86 -0.81 0.98
N PRO A 124 -1.99 -0.67 -0.03
CA PRO A 124 -2.32 -1.03 -1.42
C PRO A 124 -2.33 -2.56 -1.59
N ALA A 125 -3.47 -3.11 -2.03
CA ALA A 125 -3.64 -4.55 -2.27
C ALA A 125 -3.00 -4.96 -3.61
N MET A 126 -1.68 -4.81 -3.72
CA MET A 126 -0.90 -5.09 -4.93
C MET A 126 0.45 -5.70 -4.57
N ASP A 127 0.94 -6.63 -5.40
CA ASP A 127 2.30 -7.15 -5.32
C ASP A 127 3.24 -6.25 -6.13
N PHE A 128 4.04 -5.45 -5.41
CA PHE A 128 4.93 -4.45 -6.00
C PHE A 128 6.22 -5.06 -6.53
N THR A 129 6.58 -4.70 -7.74
CA THR A 129 7.89 -5.01 -8.34
C THR A 129 8.97 -4.00 -7.97
N GLY A 130 8.59 -2.82 -7.49
CA GLY A 130 9.48 -1.70 -7.19
C GLY A 130 9.98 -0.98 -8.44
N THR A 131 9.29 -1.12 -9.58
CA THR A 131 9.62 -0.45 -10.84
C THR A 131 8.53 0.54 -11.24
N SER A 132 8.81 1.43 -12.20
CA SER A 132 7.85 2.42 -12.70
C SER A 132 6.56 1.83 -13.29
N ILE A 133 6.55 0.56 -13.66
CA ILE A 133 5.36 -0.16 -14.12
C ILE A 133 4.27 -0.15 -13.06
N ASP A 134 4.65 -0.23 -11.78
CA ASP A 134 3.71 -0.27 -10.66
C ASP A 134 2.90 1.03 -10.53
N ILE A 135 3.44 2.18 -10.97
CA ILE A 135 2.71 3.45 -10.96
C ILE A 135 1.45 3.36 -11.82
N GLY A 136 1.55 2.76 -13.02
CA GLY A 136 0.40 2.54 -13.90
C GLY A 136 -0.63 1.56 -13.35
N ARG A 137 -0.20 0.63 -12.48
CA ARG A 137 -1.07 -0.39 -11.86
C ARG A 137 -1.88 0.13 -10.68
N LEU A 138 -1.48 1.26 -10.09
CA LEU A 138 -2.22 1.86 -8.97
C LEU A 138 -3.67 2.19 -9.34
N GLY A 139 -3.94 2.54 -10.62
CA GLY A 139 -5.28 2.82 -11.11
C GLY A 139 -6.25 1.62 -11.10
N GLU A 140 -5.73 0.41 -10.98
CA GLU A 140 -6.51 -0.84 -10.88
C GLU A 140 -6.44 -1.43 -9.46
N THR A 141 -5.82 -0.71 -8.52
CA THR A 141 -5.51 -1.21 -7.16
C THR A 141 -6.51 -0.71 -6.15
N TRP A 142 -7.03 -1.62 -5.35
CA TRP A 142 -7.79 -1.30 -4.15
C TRP A 142 -6.87 -1.02 -2.98
N PHE A 143 -7.23 -0.01 -2.17
CA PHE A 143 -6.47 0.37 -0.99
C PHE A 143 -7.32 0.21 0.26
N ALA A 144 -6.88 -0.63 1.20
CA ALA A 144 -7.51 -0.74 2.51
C ALA A 144 -7.15 0.48 3.37
N VAL A 145 -8.16 1.25 3.75
CA VAL A 145 -8.01 2.45 4.58
C VAL A 145 -8.56 2.20 5.96
N THR A 146 -7.74 2.40 6.99
CA THR A 146 -8.18 2.47 8.40
C THR A 146 -7.74 3.82 8.97
N ALA A 147 -8.70 4.55 9.52
CA ALA A 147 -8.47 5.85 10.14
C ALA A 147 -9.58 6.15 11.15
N PRO A 148 -9.36 7.03 12.14
CA PRO A 148 -10.44 7.61 12.93
C PRO A 148 -11.51 8.24 12.00
N VAL A 149 -12.79 8.08 12.35
CA VAL A 149 -13.92 8.48 11.49
C VAL A 149 -13.78 9.90 10.91
N PRO A 150 -13.37 10.93 11.67
CA PRO A 150 -13.22 12.30 11.12
C PRO A 150 -12.06 12.41 10.10
N VAL A 151 -11.12 11.44 10.09
CA VAL A 151 -9.90 11.46 9.25
C VAL A 151 -10.07 10.59 8.00
N GLN A 152 -11.02 9.65 7.99
CA GLN A 152 -11.28 8.76 6.86
C GLN A 152 -11.36 9.46 5.51
N PRO A 153 -12.04 10.62 5.37
CA PRO A 153 -12.08 11.34 4.09
C PRO A 153 -10.72 11.78 3.57
N ILE A 154 -9.76 12.06 4.46
CA ILE A 154 -8.38 12.41 4.08
C ILE A 154 -7.67 11.17 3.50
N GLY A 155 -7.80 10.02 4.17
CA GLY A 155 -7.23 8.77 3.68
C GLY A 155 -7.79 8.35 2.32
N GLN A 156 -9.12 8.46 2.16
CA GLN A 156 -9.78 8.17 0.88
C GLN A 156 -9.33 9.13 -0.24
N ALA A 157 -9.21 10.42 0.07
CA ALA A 157 -8.74 11.41 -0.90
C ALA A 157 -7.31 11.13 -1.37
N LEU A 158 -6.39 10.77 -0.45
CA LEU A 158 -5.02 10.38 -0.80
C LEU A 158 -5.00 9.16 -1.74
N VAL A 159 -5.85 8.15 -1.49
CA VAL A 159 -5.96 6.98 -2.36
C VAL A 159 -6.44 7.37 -3.76
N VAL A 160 -7.48 8.17 -3.85
CA VAL A 160 -8.00 8.66 -5.15
C VAL A 160 -6.96 9.50 -5.88
N GLU A 161 -6.18 10.32 -5.18
CA GLU A 161 -5.08 11.09 -5.77
C GLU A 161 -3.93 10.20 -6.28
N MET A 162 -3.72 9.03 -5.67
CA MET A 162 -2.81 8.01 -6.20
C MET A 162 -3.39 7.21 -7.37
N GLY A 163 -4.66 7.43 -7.71
CA GLY A 163 -5.37 6.77 -8.80
C GLY A 163 -6.12 5.49 -8.41
N GLY A 164 -6.04 5.05 -7.15
CA GLY A 164 -6.64 3.80 -6.68
C GLY A 164 -8.05 3.95 -6.11
N GLU A 165 -8.63 2.82 -5.71
CA GLU A 165 -9.98 2.73 -5.13
C GLU A 165 -9.89 2.49 -3.61
N PRO A 166 -10.44 3.39 -2.76
CA PRO A 166 -10.40 3.21 -1.32
C PRO A 166 -11.50 2.29 -0.81
N VAL A 167 -11.16 1.34 0.07
CA VAL A 167 -12.11 0.55 0.85
C VAL A 167 -11.81 0.73 2.35
N ILE A 168 -12.85 0.95 3.15
CA ILE A 168 -12.67 1.07 4.59
C ILE A 168 -12.57 -0.32 5.21
N VAL A 169 -11.47 -0.55 5.92
CA VAL A 169 -11.25 -1.75 6.75
C VAL A 169 -11.21 -1.30 8.20
N ALA A 170 -12.05 -1.89 9.05
CA ALA A 170 -12.07 -1.52 10.47
C ALA A 170 -10.78 -1.95 11.19
N GLU A 171 -10.43 -1.26 12.28
CA GLU A 171 -9.23 -1.55 13.07
C GLU A 171 -9.14 -3.03 13.47
N ASN A 172 -10.28 -3.60 13.94
CA ASN A 172 -10.35 -4.98 14.41
C ASN A 172 -10.29 -6.01 13.28
N ASP A 173 -10.49 -5.60 12.03
CA ASP A 173 -10.52 -6.50 10.86
C ASP A 173 -9.17 -6.55 10.14
N ARG A 174 -8.18 -5.76 10.58
CA ARG A 174 -6.85 -5.70 9.94
C ARG A 174 -6.13 -7.04 9.94
N ALA A 175 -6.24 -7.83 10.98
CA ALA A 175 -5.61 -9.16 11.03
C ALA A 175 -6.21 -10.11 9.98
N ALA A 176 -7.54 -10.18 9.89
CA ALA A 176 -8.22 -11.00 8.88
C ALA A 176 -7.96 -10.50 7.44
N TYR A 177 -7.90 -9.17 7.26
CA TYR A 177 -7.51 -8.59 5.98
C TYR A 177 -6.08 -9.01 5.58
N ALA A 178 -5.12 -8.90 6.48
CA ALA A 178 -3.73 -9.28 6.19
C ALA A 178 -3.61 -10.78 5.88
N GLU A 179 -4.32 -11.64 6.61
CA GLU A 179 -4.39 -13.08 6.32
C GLU A 179 -4.91 -13.35 4.91
N ALA A 180 -5.98 -12.66 4.49
CA ALA A 180 -6.52 -12.80 3.14
C ALA A 180 -5.51 -12.36 2.06
N ILE A 181 -4.79 -11.24 2.27
CA ILE A 181 -3.74 -10.77 1.36
C ILE A 181 -2.59 -11.78 1.28
N GLU A 182 -2.14 -12.31 2.42
CA GLU A 182 -1.07 -13.30 2.47
C GLU A 182 -1.46 -14.60 1.76
N ILE A 183 -2.67 -15.10 2.00
CA ILE A 183 -3.20 -16.26 1.29
C ILE A 183 -3.18 -16.02 -0.22
N ALA A 184 -3.72 -14.90 -0.68
CA ALA A 184 -3.79 -14.60 -2.12
C ALA A 184 -2.40 -14.50 -2.77
N THR A 185 -1.41 -13.95 -2.07
CA THR A 185 -0.05 -13.74 -2.62
C THR A 185 0.84 -14.98 -2.48
N ALA A 186 0.95 -15.56 -1.28
CA ALA A 186 1.84 -16.66 -0.99
C ALA A 186 1.44 -17.95 -1.75
N PHE A 187 0.15 -18.28 -1.73
CA PHE A 187 -0.35 -19.46 -2.45
C PHE A 187 -0.21 -19.32 -3.96
N SER A 188 -0.49 -18.14 -4.52
CA SER A 188 -0.33 -17.90 -5.95
C SER A 188 1.11 -18.10 -6.40
N ARG A 189 2.08 -17.58 -5.66
CA ARG A 189 3.51 -17.78 -5.94
C ARG A 189 3.92 -19.26 -5.83
N SER A 190 3.47 -19.94 -4.78
CA SER A 190 3.81 -21.35 -4.54
C SER A 190 3.27 -22.26 -5.64
N ILE A 191 2.00 -22.08 -6.02
CA ILE A 191 1.36 -22.88 -7.08
C ILE A 191 2.04 -22.65 -8.43
N VAL A 192 2.35 -21.41 -8.79
CA VAL A 192 3.05 -21.09 -10.04
C VAL A 192 4.46 -21.67 -10.04
N ALA A 193 5.21 -21.56 -8.93
CA ALA A 193 6.55 -22.13 -8.81
C ALA A 193 6.54 -23.66 -8.94
N GLN A 194 5.59 -24.34 -8.30
CA GLN A 194 5.45 -25.80 -8.41
C GLN A 194 5.11 -26.24 -9.84
N ALA A 195 4.14 -25.59 -10.48
CA ALA A 195 3.73 -25.94 -11.83
C ALA A 195 4.85 -25.68 -12.87
N THR A 196 5.57 -24.56 -12.74
CA THR A 196 6.73 -24.27 -13.60
C THR A 196 7.87 -25.26 -13.39
N GLY A 197 8.10 -25.70 -12.15
CA GLY A 197 9.08 -26.76 -11.83
C GLY A 197 8.79 -28.07 -12.57
N ILE A 198 7.56 -28.58 -12.48
CA ILE A 198 7.12 -29.81 -13.16
C ILE A 198 7.31 -29.70 -14.68
N LEU A 199 6.93 -28.57 -15.28
CA LEU A 199 7.10 -28.36 -16.73
C LEU A 199 8.58 -28.31 -17.13
N SER A 200 9.45 -27.74 -16.31
CA SER A 200 10.90 -27.73 -16.54
C SER A 200 11.49 -29.14 -16.51
N GLU A 201 11.04 -30.01 -15.58
CA GLU A 201 11.50 -31.38 -15.46
C GLU A 201 11.17 -32.23 -16.69
N ILE A 202 10.06 -31.97 -17.37
CA ILE A 202 9.68 -32.66 -18.61
C ILE A 202 10.20 -31.95 -19.89
N GLY A 203 11.07 -30.94 -19.72
CA GLY A 203 11.78 -30.30 -20.83
C GLY A 203 11.03 -29.16 -21.51
N VAL A 204 9.99 -28.59 -20.92
CA VAL A 204 9.31 -27.41 -21.47
C VAL A 204 10.21 -26.19 -21.32
N GLU A 205 10.61 -25.59 -22.43
CA GLU A 205 11.33 -24.33 -22.44
C GLU A 205 10.38 -23.17 -22.08
N HIS A 206 10.83 -22.26 -21.20
CA HIS A 206 10.06 -21.08 -20.76
C HIS A 206 8.69 -21.41 -20.10
N PRO A 207 8.65 -22.27 -19.07
CA PRO A 207 7.40 -22.77 -18.47
C PRO A 207 6.51 -21.68 -17.89
N GLY A 208 7.09 -20.56 -17.40
CA GLY A 208 6.33 -19.40 -16.93
C GLY A 208 5.54 -18.73 -18.07
N GLY A 209 6.15 -18.59 -19.25
CA GLY A 209 5.45 -18.08 -20.45
C GLY A 209 4.35 -19.02 -20.89
N PHE A 210 4.61 -20.33 -20.89
CA PHE A 210 3.63 -21.38 -21.24
C PHE A 210 2.39 -21.33 -20.34
N LEU A 211 2.56 -21.17 -19.03
CA LEU A 211 1.46 -21.13 -18.05
C LEU A 211 0.75 -19.77 -17.95
N SER A 212 1.37 -18.70 -18.42
CA SER A 212 0.90 -17.32 -18.18
C SER A 212 -0.57 -17.09 -18.53
N SER A 213 -1.01 -17.54 -19.70
CA SER A 213 -2.40 -17.37 -20.15
C SER A 213 -3.36 -18.23 -19.34
N LEU A 214 -2.99 -19.48 -19.06
CA LEU A 214 -3.81 -20.42 -18.28
C LEU A 214 -4.03 -19.93 -16.85
N VAL A 215 -2.95 -19.58 -16.15
CA VAL A 215 -3.03 -19.10 -14.75
C VAL A 215 -3.87 -17.83 -14.67
N ARG A 216 -3.63 -16.88 -15.57
CA ARG A 216 -4.38 -15.61 -15.58
C ARG A 216 -5.86 -15.84 -15.80
N SER A 217 -6.24 -16.63 -16.80
CA SER A 217 -7.65 -16.91 -17.08
C SER A 217 -8.34 -17.71 -15.97
N SER A 218 -7.62 -18.63 -15.33
CA SER A 218 -8.14 -19.40 -14.19
C SER A 218 -8.45 -18.50 -12.99
N VAL A 219 -7.51 -17.61 -12.65
CA VAL A 219 -7.70 -16.64 -11.55
C VAL A 219 -8.83 -15.66 -11.87
N ASP A 220 -8.87 -15.11 -13.09
CA ASP A 220 -9.93 -14.19 -13.53
C ASP A 220 -11.31 -14.84 -13.46
N ASN A 221 -11.43 -16.12 -13.84
CA ASN A 221 -12.70 -16.84 -13.74
C ASN A 221 -13.13 -17.06 -12.29
N ALA A 222 -12.21 -17.49 -11.42
CA ALA A 222 -12.49 -17.68 -10.00
C ALA A 222 -12.94 -16.36 -9.33
N LEU A 223 -12.30 -15.24 -9.63
CA LEU A 223 -12.69 -13.93 -9.12
C LEU A 223 -14.07 -13.49 -9.60
N ARG A 224 -14.43 -13.80 -10.87
CA ARG A 224 -15.79 -13.50 -11.38
C ARG A 224 -16.87 -14.37 -10.73
N GLU A 225 -16.57 -15.62 -10.42
CA GLU A 225 -17.52 -16.52 -9.74
C GLU A 225 -17.83 -16.03 -8.33
N THR A 226 -16.83 -15.58 -7.58
CA THR A 226 -17.01 -15.03 -6.22
C THR A 226 -17.70 -13.66 -6.21
N SER A 227 -17.65 -12.92 -7.33
CA SER A 227 -18.27 -11.60 -7.46
C SER A 227 -19.73 -11.64 -7.93
N ARG A 228 -20.28 -12.82 -8.27
CA ARG A 228 -21.71 -12.95 -8.58
C ARG A 228 -22.51 -12.81 -7.29
N PRO A 229 -23.49 -11.87 -7.21
CA PRO A 229 -24.43 -11.87 -6.10
C PRO A 229 -25.13 -13.22 -6.09
N GLU A 230 -25.27 -13.82 -4.90
CA GLU A 230 -26.13 -15.00 -4.72
C GLU A 230 -27.48 -14.70 -5.36
N SER A 231 -27.87 -15.51 -6.34
CA SER A 231 -29.18 -15.39 -6.97
C SER A 231 -30.20 -15.56 -5.85
N ILE A 232 -30.93 -14.49 -5.54
CA ILE A 232 -32.10 -14.59 -4.65
C ILE A 232 -32.99 -15.65 -5.31
N GLU A 233 -33.07 -16.86 -4.71
CA GLU A 233 -34.06 -17.84 -5.11
C GLU A 233 -35.45 -17.14 -5.05
N PRO A 234 -36.24 -17.14 -6.13
CA PRO A 234 -37.58 -16.64 -6.05
C PRO A 234 -38.28 -17.48 -4.97
N LEU A 235 -38.81 -16.80 -3.96
CA LEU A 235 -39.75 -17.44 -3.02
C LEU A 235 -40.88 -18.01 -3.87
N ASP A 236 -40.89 -19.34 -4.01
CA ASP A 236 -42.00 -20.04 -4.61
C ASP A 236 -43.26 -19.72 -3.78
N GLY A 237 -44.01 -18.77 -4.31
CA GLY A 237 -45.33 -18.44 -3.80
C GLY A 237 -46.31 -19.52 -4.27
N GLU A 238 -46.41 -20.59 -3.54
CA GLU A 238 -47.62 -21.42 -3.52
C GLU A 238 -48.32 -21.18 -2.20
N ASP A 239 -49.49 -20.59 -2.32
CA ASP A 239 -50.76 -21.04 -1.81
C ASP A 239 -51.70 -19.86 -1.61
N PHE A 240 -52.62 -19.69 -2.58
CA PHE A 240 -54.01 -19.33 -2.33
C PHE A 240 -54.91 -20.06 -3.30
#